data_3398d58792feb9bd7bf956fd55186f2d
#
_entry.id   3398d58792feb9bd7bf956fd55186f2d
#
_cell.length_a   1.000
_cell.length_b   1.000
_cell.length_c   1.000
_cell.angle_alpha   90.00
_cell.angle_beta   90.00
_cell.angle_gamma   90.00
#
_symmetry.space_group_name_H-M   'P 1'
#
loop_
_entity.id
_entity.type
_entity.pdbx_description
1 polymer ?
#
loop_
_entity_poly.entity_id
_entity_poly.type
_entity_poly.pdbx_seq_one_letter_code
_entity_poly.pdbx_strand_id
1 'polypeptide(L)'
;ILHQVCEQMTLSPGLETILPILKEKGFKTAIISGGLDIFTERLKEKYQLDFAFSNSVRIKEDLLTDTITLPIMNAEKKKQTLINLATELSTCRENIIACGDGANDIPMLLHAGNGVAWKAKPKTREKVANQINFNGFESLLFFIEEKL
;
A
#
# COMPACT_ATOMS: atom_id res chain seq x y z
N ILE A 1 -2.49 -22.57 10.70
CA ILE A 1 -2.82 -22.21 9.29
C ILE A 1 -2.48 -20.74 9.00
N LEU A 2 -2.95 -19.77 9.80
CA LEU A 2 -2.65 -18.34 9.56
C LEU A 2 -1.15 -18.02 9.61
N HIS A 3 -0.40 -18.57 10.56
CA HIS A 3 1.06 -18.41 10.63
C HIS A 3 1.77 -18.95 9.38
N GLN A 4 1.36 -20.10 8.87
CA GLN A 4 1.91 -20.69 7.64
C GLN A 4 1.67 -19.83 6.41
N VAL A 5 0.47 -19.25 6.28
CA VAL A 5 0.14 -18.31 5.19
C VAL A 5 1.03 -17.08 5.26
N CYS A 6 1.23 -16.52 6.46
CA CYS A 6 2.12 -15.37 6.65
C CYS A 6 3.57 -15.66 6.28
N GLU A 7 4.08 -16.86 6.56
CA GLU A 7 5.45 -17.25 6.22
C GLU A 7 5.67 -17.40 4.71
N GLN A 8 4.61 -17.77 3.99
CA GLN A 8 4.64 -17.94 2.54
C GLN A 8 4.43 -16.62 1.77
N MET A 9 4.08 -15.53 2.46
CA MET A 9 3.92 -14.22 1.80
C MET A 9 5.26 -13.69 1.34
N THR A 10 5.40 -13.52 0.04
CA THR A 10 6.56 -12.89 -0.59
C THR A 10 6.21 -11.47 -1.01
N LEU A 11 7.19 -10.57 -0.92
CA LEU A 11 7.05 -9.23 -1.47
C LEU A 11 7.04 -9.26 -2.99
N SER A 12 6.37 -8.27 -3.57
CA SER A 12 6.51 -7.99 -4.99
C SER A 12 7.96 -7.65 -5.33
N PRO A 13 8.45 -8.10 -6.51
CA PRO A 13 9.84 -7.89 -6.90
C PRO A 13 10.27 -6.43 -6.80
N GLY A 14 11.45 -6.18 -6.26
CA GLY A 14 12.03 -4.84 -6.10
C GLY A 14 11.63 -4.10 -4.81
N LEU A 15 10.64 -4.56 -4.05
CA LEU A 15 10.27 -3.90 -2.78
C LEU A 15 11.39 -3.98 -1.74
N GLU A 16 12.02 -5.13 -1.58
CA GLU A 16 13.14 -5.26 -0.63
C GLU A 16 14.32 -4.35 -0.98
N THR A 17 14.51 -4.06 -2.26
CA THR A 17 15.55 -3.16 -2.75
C THR A 17 15.21 -1.69 -2.49
N ILE A 18 13.97 -1.28 -2.76
CA ILE A 18 13.58 0.14 -2.68
C ILE A 18 13.33 0.61 -1.24
N LEU A 19 12.79 -0.24 -0.36
CA LEU A 19 12.42 0.18 1.00
C LEU A 19 13.58 0.79 1.81
N PRO A 20 14.80 0.24 1.83
CA PRO A 20 15.93 0.89 2.49
C PRO A 20 16.28 2.26 1.90
N ILE A 21 16.20 2.39 0.57
CA ILE A 21 16.48 3.64 -0.15
C ILE A 21 15.44 4.71 0.22
N LEU A 22 14.16 4.35 0.28
CA LEU A 22 13.09 5.26 0.70
C LEU A 22 13.31 5.76 2.14
N LYS A 23 13.70 4.86 3.04
CA LYS A 23 13.98 5.19 4.43
C LYS A 23 15.17 6.15 4.55
N GLU A 24 16.27 5.89 3.84
CA GLU A 24 17.44 6.76 3.79
C GLU A 24 17.10 8.17 3.27
N LYS A 25 16.24 8.24 2.27
CA LYS A 25 15.72 9.51 1.71
C LYS A 25 14.67 10.21 2.59
N GLY A 26 14.32 9.65 3.76
CA GLY A 26 13.35 10.22 4.69
C GLY A 26 11.88 10.03 4.33
N PHE A 27 11.57 9.15 3.37
CA PHE A 27 10.20 8.81 3.05
C PHE A 27 9.52 8.01 4.16
N LYS A 28 8.25 8.32 4.40
CA LYS A 28 7.36 7.50 5.21
C LYS A 28 6.66 6.47 4.33
N THR A 29 6.58 5.24 4.81
CA THR A 29 6.03 4.11 4.06
C THR A 29 4.74 3.60 4.71
N ALA A 30 3.73 3.33 3.89
CA ALA A 30 2.44 2.83 4.37
C ALA A 30 1.92 1.70 3.47
N ILE A 31 1.29 0.71 4.08
CA ILE A 31 0.46 -0.27 3.38
C ILE A 31 -1.02 0.02 3.66
N ILE A 32 -1.84 0.14 2.61
CA ILE A 32 -3.29 0.34 2.67
C ILE A 32 -3.96 -0.79 1.91
N SER A 33 -4.53 -1.75 2.60
CA SER A 33 -4.98 -3.02 2.04
C SER A 33 -6.44 -3.32 2.38
N GLY A 34 -7.17 -3.89 1.41
CA GLY A 34 -8.48 -4.53 1.67
C GLY A 34 -8.37 -5.91 2.36
N GLY A 35 -7.16 -6.40 2.62
CA GLY A 35 -6.91 -7.62 3.37
C GLY A 35 -7.10 -7.45 4.88
N LEU A 36 -6.58 -8.40 5.65
CA LEU A 36 -6.72 -8.45 7.11
C LEU A 36 -5.48 -7.89 7.82
N ASP A 37 -5.71 -7.26 8.97
CA ASP A 37 -4.69 -6.63 9.81
C ASP A 37 -3.59 -7.59 10.25
N ILE A 38 -3.91 -8.83 10.53
CA ILE A 38 -2.91 -9.86 10.88
C ILE A 38 -1.80 -10.00 9.82
N PHE A 39 -2.12 -9.80 8.55
CA PHE A 39 -1.15 -9.87 7.46
C PHE A 39 -0.39 -8.55 7.30
N THR A 40 -1.09 -7.43 7.33
CA THR A 40 -0.47 -6.11 7.12
C THR A 40 0.41 -5.67 8.28
N GLU A 41 0.04 -5.96 9.52
CA GLU A 41 0.88 -5.70 10.69
C GLU A 41 2.17 -6.54 10.64
N ARG A 42 2.07 -7.80 10.27
CA ARG A 42 3.26 -8.64 10.13
C ARG A 42 4.20 -8.19 9.01
N LEU A 43 3.66 -7.71 7.89
CA LEU A 43 4.47 -7.09 6.84
C LEU A 43 5.12 -5.80 7.30
N LYS A 44 4.38 -4.97 8.04
CA LYS A 44 4.89 -3.74 8.63
C LYS A 44 6.08 -4.01 9.56
N GLU A 45 5.95 -4.97 10.46
CA GLU A 45 7.05 -5.37 11.37
C GLU A 45 8.25 -5.92 10.60
N LYS A 46 8.03 -6.91 9.73
CA LYS A 46 9.09 -7.59 8.98
C LYS A 46 9.91 -6.65 8.11
N TYR A 47 9.24 -5.70 7.44
CA TYR A 47 9.88 -4.78 6.50
C TYR A 47 10.02 -3.36 7.03
N GLN A 48 9.75 -3.16 8.33
CA GLN A 48 9.90 -1.89 9.03
C GLN A 48 9.16 -0.73 8.33
N LEU A 49 7.93 -0.99 7.87
CA LEU A 49 7.07 0.05 7.33
C LEU A 49 6.58 0.96 8.47
N ASP A 50 6.35 2.24 8.18
CA ASP A 50 5.90 3.19 9.20
C ASP A 50 4.43 2.97 9.57
N PHE A 51 3.57 2.64 8.59
CA PHE A 51 2.12 2.51 8.80
C PHE A 51 1.53 1.28 8.10
N ALA A 52 0.47 0.72 8.71
CA ALA A 52 -0.37 -0.30 8.10
C ALA A 52 -1.85 -0.02 8.36
N PHE A 53 -2.66 -0.08 7.31
CA PHE A 53 -4.10 0.13 7.36
C PHE A 53 -4.81 -0.98 6.59
N SER A 54 -5.73 -1.68 7.25
CA SER A 54 -6.47 -2.79 6.65
C SER A 54 -7.75 -3.09 7.42
N ASN A 55 -8.46 -4.14 7.04
CA ASN A 55 -9.62 -4.57 7.80
C ASN A 55 -9.17 -5.29 9.07
N SER A 56 -9.76 -4.92 10.20
CA SER A 56 -9.49 -5.60 11.47
C SER A 56 -10.45 -6.77 11.68
N VAL A 57 -9.89 -7.90 12.07
CA VAL A 57 -10.67 -9.09 12.44
C VAL A 57 -10.37 -9.49 13.88
N ARG A 58 -11.38 -10.05 14.54
CA ARG A 58 -11.17 -10.63 15.87
C ARG A 58 -10.75 -12.09 15.75
N ILE A 59 -9.68 -12.44 16.43
CA ILE A 59 -9.24 -13.82 16.61
C ILE A 59 -9.64 -14.26 18.01
N LYS A 60 -10.32 -15.38 18.10
CA LYS A 60 -10.66 -16.02 19.37
C LYS A 60 -10.22 -17.49 19.31
N GLU A 61 -9.40 -17.92 20.28
CA GLU A 61 -8.90 -19.31 20.37
C GLU A 61 -8.23 -19.80 19.06
N ASP A 62 -7.36 -18.97 18.47
CA ASP A 62 -6.68 -19.22 17.19
C ASP A 62 -7.60 -19.42 15.95
N LEU A 63 -8.88 -19.10 16.10
CA LEU A 63 -9.85 -19.11 15.02
C LEU A 63 -10.25 -17.69 14.62
N LEU A 64 -10.32 -17.45 13.32
CA LEU A 64 -10.93 -16.23 12.80
C LEU A 64 -12.43 -16.24 13.16
N THR A 65 -12.86 -15.17 13.82
CA THR A 65 -14.30 -14.98 14.02
C THR A 65 -14.91 -14.39 12.73
N ASP A 66 -16.22 -14.52 12.60
CA ASP A 66 -16.99 -13.93 11.50
C ASP A 66 -17.18 -12.41 11.61
N THR A 67 -16.53 -11.78 12.60
CA THR A 67 -16.69 -10.37 12.90
C THR A 67 -15.57 -9.54 12.30
N ILE A 68 -15.87 -8.78 11.25
CA ILE A 68 -15.00 -7.74 10.69
C ILE A 68 -15.38 -6.39 11.32
N THR A 69 -14.39 -5.64 11.75
CA THR A 69 -14.62 -4.29 12.26
C THR A 69 -14.98 -3.33 11.13
N LEU A 70 -16.11 -2.65 11.24
CA LEU A 70 -16.54 -1.62 10.28
C LEU A 70 -15.85 -0.28 10.56
N PRO A 71 -15.63 0.56 9.53
CA PRO A 71 -15.96 0.37 8.10
C PRO A 71 -14.93 -0.47 7.35
N ILE A 72 -15.41 -1.27 6.39
CA ILE A 72 -14.54 -2.10 5.52
C ILE A 72 -13.65 -1.21 4.65
N MET A 73 -12.39 -1.63 4.44
CA MET A 73 -11.42 -0.97 3.58
C MET A 73 -11.80 -1.18 2.10
N ASN A 74 -12.68 -0.34 1.59
CA ASN A 74 -13.08 -0.26 0.19
C ASN A 74 -12.29 0.83 -0.55
N ALA A 75 -12.62 1.09 -1.82
CA ALA A 75 -11.93 2.07 -2.65
C ALA A 75 -11.94 3.50 -2.07
N GLU A 76 -13.09 3.97 -1.60
CA GLU A 76 -13.22 5.30 -1.01
C GLU A 76 -12.51 5.38 0.35
N LYS A 77 -12.58 4.32 1.14
CA LYS A 77 -11.87 4.24 2.42
C LYS A 77 -10.35 4.27 2.25
N LYS A 78 -9.82 3.60 1.22
CA LYS A 78 -8.38 3.68 0.89
C LYS A 78 -7.94 5.11 0.59
N LYS A 79 -8.69 5.81 -0.25
CA LYS A 79 -8.43 7.22 -0.56
C LYS A 79 -8.51 8.08 0.70
N GLN A 80 -9.55 7.93 1.51
CA GLN A 80 -9.71 8.71 2.75
C GLN A 80 -8.59 8.42 3.74
N THR A 81 -8.14 7.17 3.85
CA THR A 81 -7.00 6.78 4.70
C THR A 81 -5.72 7.49 4.25
N LEU A 82 -5.48 7.56 2.93
CA LEU A 82 -4.34 8.31 2.38
C LEU A 82 -4.41 9.80 2.74
N ILE A 83 -5.59 10.42 2.59
CA ILE A 83 -5.81 11.85 2.92
C ILE A 83 -5.56 12.10 4.41
N ASN A 84 -6.10 11.25 5.28
CA ASN A 84 -5.93 11.37 6.73
C ASN A 84 -4.45 11.24 7.13
N LEU A 85 -3.75 10.26 6.57
CA LEU A 85 -2.32 10.07 6.81
C LEU A 85 -1.49 11.26 6.31
N ALA A 86 -1.80 11.81 5.14
CA ALA A 86 -1.13 13.00 4.61
C ALA A 86 -1.32 14.21 5.55
N THR A 87 -2.51 14.37 6.10
CA THR A 87 -2.82 15.42 7.09
C THR A 87 -2.02 15.22 8.37
N GLU A 88 -1.99 13.99 8.90
CA GLU A 88 -1.22 13.64 10.11
C GLU A 88 0.28 13.93 9.93
N LEU A 89 0.82 13.61 8.76
CA LEU A 89 2.21 13.85 8.41
C LEU A 89 2.50 15.30 7.95
N SER A 90 1.49 16.16 7.92
CA SER A 90 1.60 17.54 7.44
C SER A 90 2.25 17.63 6.05
N THR A 91 1.90 16.70 5.16
CA THR A 91 2.42 16.65 3.79
C THR A 91 1.34 16.98 2.78
N CYS A 92 1.72 17.58 1.64
CA CYS A 92 0.80 17.86 0.53
C CYS A 92 0.74 16.68 -0.44
N ARG A 93 -0.34 16.62 -1.24
CA ARG A 93 -0.58 15.52 -2.18
C ARG A 93 0.55 15.33 -3.19
N GLU A 94 1.21 16.41 -3.58
CA GLU A 94 2.31 16.43 -4.55
C GLU A 94 3.51 15.61 -4.08
N ASN A 95 3.67 15.45 -2.76
CA ASN A 95 4.72 14.65 -2.14
C ASN A 95 4.33 13.18 -1.88
N ILE A 96 3.16 12.77 -2.36
CA ILE A 96 2.64 11.41 -2.17
C ILE A 96 2.85 10.60 -3.43
N ILE A 97 3.45 9.43 -3.26
CA ILE A 97 3.49 8.38 -4.29
C ILE A 97 2.62 7.23 -3.80
N ALA A 98 1.62 6.87 -4.57
CA ALA A 98 0.74 5.73 -4.28
C ALA A 98 0.82 4.69 -5.39
N CYS A 99 0.89 3.41 -5.03
CA CYS A 99 0.96 2.30 -5.97
C CYS A 99 -0.19 1.33 -5.73
N GLY A 100 -0.73 0.79 -6.82
CA GLY A 100 -1.81 -0.20 -6.75
C GLY A 100 -2.04 -0.88 -8.07
N ASP A 101 -2.70 -2.04 -8.04
CA ASP A 101 -2.97 -2.88 -9.21
C ASP A 101 -4.46 -3.04 -9.53
N GLY A 102 -5.31 -2.82 -8.55
CA GLY A 102 -6.75 -3.09 -8.61
C GLY A 102 -7.62 -1.87 -8.88
N ALA A 103 -8.86 -2.12 -9.32
CA ALA A 103 -9.86 -1.07 -9.52
C ALA A 103 -10.23 -0.33 -8.22
N ASN A 104 -10.10 -1.00 -7.09
CA ASN A 104 -10.32 -0.43 -5.76
C ASN A 104 -9.20 0.53 -5.32
N ASP A 105 -8.08 0.58 -6.03
CA ASP A 105 -6.99 1.52 -5.78
C ASP A 105 -7.14 2.82 -6.56
N ILE A 106 -7.94 2.82 -7.64
CA ILE A 106 -8.07 3.95 -8.55
C ILE A 106 -8.34 5.29 -7.85
N PRO A 107 -9.31 5.42 -6.93
CA PRO A 107 -9.55 6.71 -6.26
C PRO A 107 -8.35 7.20 -5.45
N MET A 108 -7.62 6.30 -4.81
CA MET A 108 -6.41 6.61 -4.07
C MET A 108 -5.27 7.04 -5.01
N LEU A 109 -5.06 6.30 -6.10
CA LEU A 109 -4.03 6.60 -7.11
C LEU A 109 -4.25 7.95 -7.78
N LEU A 110 -5.51 8.28 -8.15
CA LEU A 110 -5.85 9.56 -8.77
C LEU A 110 -5.75 10.74 -7.79
N HIS A 111 -5.83 10.49 -6.49
CA HIS A 111 -5.67 11.53 -5.48
C HIS A 111 -4.19 11.84 -5.20
N ALA A 112 -3.31 10.85 -5.21
CA ALA A 112 -1.88 11.04 -4.98
C ALA A 112 -1.25 11.95 -6.04
N GLY A 113 -0.20 12.68 -5.68
CA GLY A 113 0.56 13.48 -6.63
C GLY A 113 1.22 12.62 -7.72
N ASN A 114 1.70 11.44 -7.34
CA ASN A 114 2.15 10.40 -8.26
C ASN A 114 1.43 9.09 -7.94
N GLY A 115 0.28 8.88 -8.55
CA GLY A 115 -0.38 7.59 -8.56
C GLY A 115 0.21 6.70 -9.65
N VAL A 116 0.64 5.49 -9.29
CA VAL A 116 1.31 4.55 -10.18
C VAL A 116 0.55 3.23 -10.23
N ALA A 117 0.09 2.87 -11.42
CA ALA A 117 -0.49 1.55 -11.68
C ALA A 117 0.64 0.53 -11.86
N TRP A 118 0.88 -0.32 -10.84
CA TRP A 118 1.95 -1.30 -10.86
C TRP A 118 1.44 -2.68 -11.24
N LYS A 119 1.88 -3.19 -12.42
CA LYS A 119 1.41 -4.47 -13.00
C LYS A 119 -0.11 -4.61 -12.92
N ALA A 120 -0.78 -3.49 -13.18
CA ALA A 120 -2.19 -3.33 -12.88
C ALA A 120 -3.10 -4.01 -13.91
N LYS A 121 -4.32 -4.27 -13.46
CA LYS A 121 -5.40 -4.78 -14.32
C LYS A 121 -5.79 -3.73 -15.38
N PRO A 122 -6.31 -4.14 -16.55
CA PRO A 122 -6.62 -3.23 -17.66
C PRO A 122 -7.43 -1.99 -17.24
N LYS A 123 -8.49 -2.17 -16.45
CA LYS A 123 -9.34 -1.10 -15.95
C LYS A 123 -8.58 -0.03 -15.16
N THR A 124 -7.57 -0.43 -14.39
CA THR A 124 -6.72 0.50 -13.63
C THR A 124 -5.75 1.22 -14.55
N ARG A 125 -5.14 0.50 -15.51
CA ARG A 125 -4.22 1.09 -16.51
C ARG A 125 -4.89 2.13 -17.40
N GLU A 126 -6.16 1.94 -17.73
CA GLU A 126 -6.93 2.92 -18.52
C GLU A 126 -7.13 4.27 -17.80
N LYS A 127 -7.11 4.27 -16.47
CA LYS A 127 -7.43 5.45 -15.65
C LYS A 127 -6.24 6.12 -15.00
N VAL A 128 -5.12 5.42 -14.87
CA VAL A 128 -3.91 5.90 -14.19
C VAL A 128 -2.81 6.09 -15.21
N ALA A 129 -2.32 7.33 -15.35
CA ALA A 129 -1.36 7.69 -16.38
C ALA A 129 0.03 7.05 -16.18
N ASN A 130 0.53 7.08 -14.93
CA ASN A 130 1.84 6.51 -14.62
C ASN A 130 1.70 5.00 -14.43
N GLN A 131 2.55 4.22 -15.11
CA GLN A 131 2.44 2.77 -15.11
C GLN A 131 3.81 2.11 -15.04
N ILE A 132 3.90 1.04 -14.25
CA ILE A 132 5.03 0.10 -14.25
C ILE A 132 4.47 -1.28 -14.58
N ASN A 133 4.66 -1.74 -15.81
CA ASN A 133 4.01 -2.96 -16.29
C ASN A 133 4.92 -4.20 -16.26
N PHE A 134 6.24 -4.04 -16.33
CA PHE A 134 7.19 -5.14 -16.51
C PHE A 134 8.25 -5.22 -15.40
N ASN A 135 8.78 -4.10 -14.96
CA ASN A 135 9.88 -4.03 -13.98
C ASN A 135 9.38 -4.26 -12.54
N GLY A 136 10.33 -4.33 -11.61
CA GLY A 136 10.03 -4.39 -10.18
C GLY A 136 9.74 -3.01 -9.57
N PHE A 137 9.47 -3.00 -8.27
CA PHE A 137 9.15 -1.78 -7.51
C PHE A 137 10.30 -0.77 -7.46
N GLU A 138 11.55 -1.18 -7.69
CA GLU A 138 12.70 -0.27 -7.82
C GLU A 138 12.47 0.81 -8.90
N SER A 139 11.63 0.55 -9.89
CA SER A 139 11.25 1.54 -10.92
C SER A 139 10.48 2.73 -10.36
N LEU A 140 9.97 2.67 -9.13
CA LEU A 140 9.41 3.84 -8.45
C LEU A 140 10.43 4.94 -8.20
N LEU A 141 11.72 4.62 -8.12
CA LEU A 141 12.78 5.61 -7.96
C LEU A 141 12.74 6.66 -9.07
N PHE A 142 12.34 6.29 -10.27
CA PHE A 142 12.16 7.22 -11.39
C PHE A 142 11.20 8.37 -11.05
N PHE A 143 10.09 8.07 -10.39
CA PHE A 143 9.11 9.08 -9.98
C PHE A 143 9.55 9.91 -8.76
N ILE A 144 10.56 9.45 -8.03
CA ILE A 144 11.13 10.15 -6.87
C ILE A 144 12.20 11.14 -7.32
N GLU A 145 13.05 10.75 -8.26
CA GLU A 145 14.17 11.57 -8.75
C GLU A 145 13.71 12.80 -9.52
N GLU A 146 12.57 12.74 -10.20
CA GLU A 146 11.97 13.90 -10.88
C GLU A 146 11.49 15.01 -9.91
N LYS A 147 11.45 14.73 -8.58
CA LYS A 147 10.97 15.67 -7.55
C LYS A 147 12.08 16.24 -6.67
N LEU A 148 13.30 15.78 -6.86
CA LEU A 148 14.50 16.28 -6.18
C LEU A 148 15.21 17.32 -7.04
#